data_78ac77e6c682781941f7623cec2fe40f
#
_entry.id   78ac77e6c682781941f7623cec2fe40f
#
_cell.length_a   1.000
_cell.length_b   1.000
_cell.length_c   1.000
_cell.angle_alpha   90.00
_cell.angle_beta   90.00
_cell.angle_gamma   90.00
#
_symmetry.space_group_name_H-M   'P 1'
#
loop_
_entity.id
_entity.type
_entity.pdbx_description
1 polymer ?
#
loop_
_entity_poly.entity_id
_entity_poly.type
_entity_poly.pdbx_seq_one_letter_code
_entity_poly.pdbx_strand_id
1 'polypeptide(L)'
;MWNWLTGSKDAPRGDAEEEDFDLGNTIHIASHDFIGLRARSPSGRFTLAWADGGPDQSRTGRYLLLDGKRVIVEGRMPRPNDGAVTDGGVFILNDWGGLETLSGTFHAFGADGKTLVSRRFMANLFNNGVSADGRFAACQTANAPSADGNRLTVFDLQVGREIGGFQPESGWAKDYAFFPQTRRIRLLYHDGGAFDYDFGGAFVDRMKWLAFGLTQGDIFVIETLIAEMNGKPSPELADQILPATDVALGKLGSRDDLTRARLLRSRGTCLEALAELREALACYDEALSLDPKVGVKRRADALRKVV
;
A
#
# COMPACT_ATOMS: atom_id res chain seq x y z
N MET A 1 -10.54 58.20 43.17
CA MET A 1 -9.99 58.97 42.05
C MET A 1 -8.72 58.26 41.61
N TRP A 2 -8.78 57.67 40.46
CA TRP A 2 -7.79 56.72 39.96
C TRP A 2 -6.76 57.44 39.11
N ASN A 3 -5.48 57.18 39.32
CA ASN A 3 -4.42 57.58 38.41
C ASN A 3 -3.42 56.44 38.26
N TRP A 4 -3.49 55.79 37.12
CA TRP A 4 -2.50 54.87 36.56
C TRP A 4 -2.11 55.43 35.20
N LEU A 5 -0.95 56.01 35.05
CA LEU A 5 -0.25 56.17 33.78
C LEU A 5 1.18 56.66 34.05
N THR A 6 2.15 55.79 33.73
CA THR A 6 3.38 56.05 32.98
C THR A 6 4.23 54.80 33.15
N GLY A 7 4.35 53.87 32.20
CA GLY A 7 5.11 54.03 31.02
C GLY A 7 6.55 53.62 31.28
N SER A 8 6.89 52.33 31.25
CA SER A 8 8.25 51.89 31.01
C SER A 8 8.28 51.26 29.62
N LYS A 9 8.95 51.94 28.69
CA LYS A 9 9.39 51.39 27.40
C LYS A 9 10.62 50.53 27.61
N ASP A 10 10.76 49.54 26.72
CA ASP A 10 11.97 48.74 26.44
C ASP A 10 12.24 47.58 27.39
N ALA A 11 11.38 46.55 27.26
CA ALA A 11 11.88 45.18 27.39
C ALA A 11 12.28 44.67 26.02
N PRO A 12 13.47 44.05 25.85
CA PRO A 12 13.84 43.44 24.58
C PRO A 12 12.85 42.35 24.28
N ARG A 13 12.31 42.32 23.05
CA ARG A 13 11.62 41.14 22.51
C ARG A 13 12.63 40.02 22.49
N GLY A 14 12.57 39.18 23.51
CA GLY A 14 13.18 37.86 23.44
C GLY A 14 12.56 37.16 22.25
N ASP A 15 13.42 36.59 21.42
CA ASP A 15 13.05 35.66 20.37
C ASP A 15 12.14 34.60 21.05
N ALA A 16 10.84 34.66 20.75
CA ALA A 16 9.93 33.60 21.13
C ALA A 16 10.43 32.39 20.35
N GLU A 17 11.00 31.42 21.03
CA GLU A 17 11.25 30.11 20.45
C GLU A 17 9.91 29.61 19.95
N GLU A 18 9.75 29.56 18.62
CA GLU A 18 8.59 28.96 17.96
C GLU A 18 8.55 27.50 18.39
N GLU A 19 7.66 27.16 19.31
CA GLU A 19 7.42 25.78 19.72
C GLU A 19 6.84 25.04 18.49
N ASP A 20 7.66 24.22 17.83
CA ASP A 20 7.24 23.23 16.87
C ASP A 20 6.35 22.21 17.62
N PHE A 21 5.04 22.34 17.49
CA PHE A 21 4.09 21.35 18.03
C PHE A 21 4.20 20.04 17.25
N ASP A 22 4.81 19.03 17.86
CA ASP A 22 4.91 17.68 17.33
C ASP A 22 3.68 16.84 17.73
N LEU A 23 2.66 16.83 16.88
CA LEU A 23 1.49 15.95 17.00
C LEU A 23 1.66 14.70 16.11
N GLY A 24 2.69 13.88 16.38
CA GLY A 24 2.96 12.66 15.60
C GLY A 24 3.42 12.97 14.17
N ASN A 25 2.55 12.75 13.18
CA ASN A 25 2.87 13.01 11.76
C ASN A 25 2.52 14.43 11.28
N THR A 26 2.10 15.34 12.17
CA THR A 26 1.76 16.72 11.82
C THR A 26 2.92 17.66 12.19
N ILE A 27 3.12 18.70 11.39
CA ILE A 27 4.11 19.75 11.62
C ILE A 27 3.48 21.13 11.44
N HIS A 28 3.85 22.07 12.32
CA HIS A 28 3.57 23.50 12.19
C HIS A 28 4.89 24.25 11.98
N ILE A 29 4.97 25.07 10.92
CA ILE A 29 6.13 25.90 10.59
C ILE A 29 5.64 27.34 10.50
N ALA A 30 5.65 28.04 11.65
CA ALA A 30 5.05 29.37 11.77
C ALA A 30 5.68 30.41 10.86
N SER A 31 7.00 30.34 10.62
CA SER A 31 7.72 31.25 9.70
C SER A 31 7.23 31.17 8.24
N HIS A 32 6.52 30.09 7.86
CA HIS A 32 6.01 29.86 6.51
C HIS A 32 4.48 29.77 6.46
N ASP A 33 3.80 30.07 7.59
CA ASP A 33 2.34 29.89 7.73
C ASP A 33 1.92 28.53 7.15
N PHE A 34 2.56 27.46 7.65
CA PHE A 34 2.39 26.11 7.14
C PHE A 34 1.99 25.15 8.25
N ILE A 35 0.89 24.42 8.03
CA ILE A 35 0.47 23.27 8.83
C ILE A 35 0.22 22.11 7.88
N GLY A 36 0.78 20.93 8.17
CA GLY A 36 0.64 19.78 7.30
C GLY A 36 1.15 18.48 7.90
N LEU A 37 1.17 17.45 7.08
CA LEU A 37 1.79 16.16 7.39
C LEU A 37 3.30 16.23 7.13
N ARG A 38 4.05 15.28 7.69
CA ARG A 38 5.49 15.19 7.49
C ARG A 38 6.01 13.77 7.41
N ALA A 39 7.16 13.62 6.74
CA ALA A 39 8.06 12.49 6.83
C ALA A 39 9.46 12.97 7.17
N ARG A 40 10.20 12.20 7.98
CA ARG A 40 11.62 12.47 8.30
C ARG A 40 12.52 11.47 7.59
N SER A 41 13.69 11.92 7.20
CA SER A 41 14.74 11.01 6.74
C SER A 41 15.19 10.10 7.88
N PRO A 42 15.80 8.93 7.61
CA PRO A 42 16.23 7.99 8.64
C PRO A 42 17.10 8.60 9.74
N SER A 43 18.02 9.51 9.40
CA SER A 43 18.84 10.25 10.37
C SER A 43 18.11 11.39 11.09
N GLY A 44 16.90 11.75 10.62
CA GLY A 44 16.16 12.92 11.11
C GLY A 44 16.69 14.27 10.59
N ARG A 45 17.73 14.29 9.74
CA ARG A 45 18.31 15.52 9.20
C ARG A 45 17.32 16.28 8.32
N PHE A 46 16.70 15.58 7.35
CA PHE A 46 15.72 16.17 6.46
C PHE A 46 14.30 15.89 6.92
N THR A 47 13.45 16.89 6.79
CA THR A 47 11.99 16.77 6.99
C THR A 47 11.28 17.23 5.73
N LEU A 48 10.50 16.34 5.15
CA LEU A 48 9.55 16.67 4.09
C LEU A 48 8.20 16.95 4.73
N ALA A 49 7.61 18.10 4.45
CA ALA A 49 6.28 18.48 4.94
C ALA A 49 5.36 18.76 3.76
N TRP A 50 4.08 18.37 3.86
CA TRP A 50 3.10 18.65 2.83
C TRP A 50 1.71 18.91 3.41
N ALA A 51 0.96 19.76 2.70
CA ALA A 51 -0.43 20.10 3.02
C ALA A 51 -1.29 19.98 1.76
N ASP A 52 -2.36 19.19 1.82
CA ASP A 52 -3.32 18.99 0.73
C ASP A 52 -4.05 20.32 0.43
N GLY A 53 -4.27 20.61 -0.85
CA GLY A 53 -5.05 21.76 -1.32
C GLY A 53 -6.57 21.61 -1.14
N GLY A 54 -7.01 20.43 -0.71
CA GLY A 54 -8.43 20.09 -0.55
C GLY A 54 -9.03 19.39 -1.77
N PRO A 55 -10.12 18.63 -1.55
CA PRO A 55 -10.74 17.79 -2.56
C PRO A 55 -11.34 18.57 -3.74
N ASP A 56 -11.83 19.76 -3.48
CA ASP A 56 -12.44 20.67 -4.46
C ASP A 56 -11.42 21.55 -5.20
N GLN A 57 -10.12 21.38 -4.86
CA GLN A 57 -9.02 22.21 -5.38
C GLN A 57 -9.22 23.72 -5.16
N SER A 58 -10.04 24.10 -4.17
CA SER A 58 -10.26 25.51 -3.79
C SER A 58 -8.96 26.19 -3.37
N ARG A 59 -7.96 25.39 -2.97
CA ARG A 59 -6.59 25.82 -2.64
C ARG A 59 -5.59 24.94 -3.39
N THR A 60 -4.41 25.49 -3.64
CA THR A 60 -3.28 24.70 -4.11
C THR A 60 -2.53 24.15 -2.91
N GLY A 61 -2.28 22.85 -2.88
CA GLY A 61 -1.44 22.23 -1.86
C GLY A 61 -0.01 22.73 -1.90
N ARG A 62 0.71 22.57 -0.80
CA ARG A 62 2.09 23.04 -0.61
C ARG A 62 2.94 21.90 -0.08
N TYR A 63 4.23 21.97 -0.39
CA TYR A 63 5.23 21.13 0.25
C TYR A 63 6.50 21.93 0.57
N LEU A 64 7.18 21.49 1.63
CA LEU A 64 8.44 22.08 2.10
C LEU A 64 9.45 20.96 2.33
N LEU A 65 10.72 21.20 1.96
CA LEU A 65 11.84 20.38 2.43
C LEU A 65 12.68 21.22 3.39
N LEU A 66 12.94 20.65 4.58
CA LEU A 66 13.79 21.27 5.59
C LEU A 66 15.09 20.48 5.74
N ASP A 67 16.22 21.19 5.92
CA ASP A 67 17.49 20.66 6.45
C ASP A 67 17.63 21.17 7.89
N GLY A 68 17.44 20.29 8.86
CA GLY A 68 17.22 20.66 10.26
C GLY A 68 15.97 21.52 10.42
N LYS A 69 16.13 22.76 10.89
CA LYS A 69 15.04 23.74 11.03
C LYS A 69 14.89 24.68 9.82
N ARG A 70 15.81 24.63 8.86
CA ARG A 70 15.84 25.57 7.73
C ARG A 70 15.06 25.02 6.53
N VAL A 71 14.04 25.72 6.08
CA VAL A 71 13.37 25.43 4.81
C VAL A 71 14.36 25.71 3.67
N ILE A 72 14.62 24.70 2.84
CA ILE A 72 15.53 24.77 1.69
C ILE A 72 14.81 24.63 0.36
N VAL A 73 13.61 24.04 0.34
CA VAL A 73 12.73 23.94 -0.84
C VAL A 73 11.31 24.27 -0.40
N GLU A 74 10.61 25.06 -1.20
CA GLU A 74 9.18 25.26 -1.13
C GLU A 74 8.57 25.09 -2.52
N GLY A 75 7.44 24.38 -2.58
CA GLY A 75 6.75 24.15 -3.84
C GLY A 75 5.24 23.99 -3.65
N ARG A 76 4.55 23.92 -4.78
CA ARG A 76 3.10 23.77 -4.85
C ARG A 76 2.72 22.65 -5.79
N MET A 77 1.69 21.89 -5.43
CA MET A 77 1.01 20.91 -6.27
C MET A 77 -0.45 20.78 -5.81
N PRO A 78 -1.35 20.26 -6.63
CA PRO A 78 -2.77 20.22 -6.30
C PRO A 78 -3.07 19.56 -4.95
N ARG A 79 -2.65 18.31 -4.75
CA ARG A 79 -3.04 17.51 -3.58
C ARG A 79 -1.93 16.56 -3.10
N PRO A 80 -0.80 17.08 -2.57
CA PRO A 80 0.23 16.22 -1.99
C PRO A 80 -0.34 15.46 -0.79
N ASN A 81 -0.23 14.14 -0.80
CA ASN A 81 -0.91 13.30 0.19
C ASN A 81 -0.04 12.24 0.85
N ASP A 82 1.08 11.89 0.24
CA ASP A 82 2.03 10.93 0.78
C ASP A 82 3.42 11.20 0.22
N GLY A 83 4.47 10.99 1.04
CA GLY A 83 5.83 11.26 0.62
C GLY A 83 6.88 10.69 1.55
N ALA A 84 8.10 10.60 1.02
CA ALA A 84 9.27 10.14 1.75
C ALA A 84 10.50 10.99 1.40
N VAL A 85 11.49 11.00 2.29
CA VAL A 85 12.75 11.75 2.10
C VAL A 85 13.93 10.93 2.59
N THR A 86 15.05 11.02 1.87
CA THR A 86 16.32 10.33 2.20
C THR A 86 17.27 11.21 3.00
N ASP A 87 18.32 10.61 3.57
CA ASP A 87 19.40 11.35 4.25
C ASP A 87 20.26 12.21 3.29
N GLY A 88 20.14 11.98 1.99
CA GLY A 88 20.70 12.84 0.94
C GLY A 88 19.79 14.00 0.52
N GLY A 89 18.59 14.10 1.09
CA GLY A 89 17.60 15.13 0.76
C GLY A 89 16.82 14.88 -0.53
N VAL A 90 17.02 13.75 -1.22
CA VAL A 90 16.13 13.32 -2.30
C VAL A 90 14.77 13.01 -1.70
N PHE A 91 13.69 13.54 -2.28
CA PHE A 91 12.35 13.33 -1.78
C PHE A 91 11.35 12.99 -2.88
N ILE A 92 10.30 12.30 -2.50
CA ILE A 92 9.21 11.88 -3.37
C ILE A 92 7.87 12.32 -2.78
N LEU A 93 6.91 12.60 -3.66
CA LEU A 93 5.55 12.98 -3.29
C LEU A 93 4.54 12.35 -4.26
N ASN A 94 3.45 11.87 -3.70
CA ASN A 94 2.24 11.54 -4.42
C ASN A 94 1.32 12.76 -4.48
N ASP A 95 0.83 13.10 -5.66
CA ASP A 95 -0.22 14.10 -5.89
C ASP A 95 -1.49 13.39 -6.36
N TRP A 96 -2.55 13.43 -5.55
CA TRP A 96 -3.80 12.76 -5.88
C TRP A 96 -4.61 13.43 -7.01
N GLY A 97 -4.26 14.64 -7.41
CA GLY A 97 -5.03 15.38 -8.41
C GLY A 97 -6.47 15.68 -7.98
N GLY A 98 -7.41 15.71 -8.94
CA GLY A 98 -8.82 16.03 -8.68
C GLY A 98 -9.68 14.82 -8.26
N LEU A 99 -10.85 15.10 -7.64
CA LEU A 99 -11.82 14.06 -7.25
C LEU A 99 -12.58 13.42 -8.41
N GLU A 100 -12.75 14.12 -9.51
CA GLU A 100 -13.63 13.70 -10.61
C GLU A 100 -13.03 12.59 -11.46
N THR A 101 -11.73 12.37 -11.38
CA THR A 101 -11.02 11.36 -12.17
C THR A 101 -10.12 10.51 -11.30
N LEU A 102 -10.16 9.19 -11.52
CA LEU A 102 -9.17 8.29 -10.92
C LEU A 102 -7.81 8.58 -11.55
N SER A 103 -7.06 9.49 -10.96
CA SER A 103 -5.74 9.86 -11.46
C SER A 103 -4.85 10.39 -10.34
N GLY A 104 -3.54 10.27 -10.51
CA GLY A 104 -2.57 10.86 -9.62
C GLY A 104 -1.24 11.05 -10.34
N THR A 105 -0.34 11.84 -9.77
CA THR A 105 1.00 12.03 -10.30
C THR A 105 2.04 11.73 -9.23
N PHE A 106 2.95 10.83 -9.55
CA PHE A 106 4.14 10.60 -8.73
C PHE A 106 5.22 11.59 -9.11
N HIS A 107 5.84 12.22 -8.11
CA HIS A 107 6.95 13.14 -8.29
C HIS A 107 8.15 12.70 -7.46
N ALA A 108 9.35 12.86 -8.02
CA ALA A 108 10.61 12.74 -7.30
C ALA A 108 11.47 13.99 -7.57
N PHE A 109 12.13 14.47 -6.52
CA PHE A 109 12.90 15.70 -6.53
C PHE A 109 14.29 15.49 -5.91
N GLY A 110 15.27 16.22 -6.40
CA GLY A 110 16.57 16.39 -5.73
C GLY A 110 16.47 17.27 -4.50
N ALA A 111 17.51 17.27 -3.66
CA ALA A 111 17.61 18.15 -2.49
C ALA A 111 17.54 19.66 -2.82
N ASP A 112 17.80 20.02 -4.07
CA ASP A 112 17.69 21.39 -4.61
C ASP A 112 16.28 21.70 -5.16
N GLY A 113 15.33 20.79 -5.03
CA GLY A 113 13.96 20.93 -5.52
C GLY A 113 13.78 20.69 -7.02
N LYS A 114 14.84 20.32 -7.76
CA LYS A 114 14.71 19.98 -9.17
C LYS A 114 13.99 18.67 -9.35
N THR A 115 13.03 18.63 -10.28
CA THR A 115 12.31 17.41 -10.63
C THR A 115 13.25 16.40 -11.28
N LEU A 116 13.34 15.22 -10.70
CA LEU A 116 14.06 14.05 -11.23
C LEU A 116 13.14 13.19 -12.08
N VAL A 117 11.91 12.95 -11.58
CA VAL A 117 10.86 12.19 -12.26
C VAL A 117 9.50 12.83 -11.97
N SER A 118 8.64 12.85 -12.98
CA SER A 118 7.22 13.14 -12.84
C SER A 118 6.44 12.20 -13.76
N ARG A 119 5.53 11.38 -13.20
CA ARG A 119 4.70 10.43 -13.96
C ARG A 119 3.26 10.51 -13.52
N ARG A 120 2.38 10.83 -14.47
CA ARG A 120 0.93 10.78 -14.27
C ARG A 120 0.40 9.37 -14.51
N PHE A 121 -0.52 8.93 -13.64
CA PHE A 121 -1.24 7.67 -13.70
C PHE A 121 -2.73 7.92 -13.90
N MET A 122 -3.40 7.01 -14.61
CA MET A 122 -4.86 6.93 -14.74
C MET A 122 -5.46 6.02 -13.64
N ALA A 123 -4.96 6.19 -12.42
CA ALA A 123 -5.37 5.51 -11.20
C ALA A 123 -4.96 6.39 -10.01
N ASN A 124 -5.64 6.28 -8.89
CA ASN A 124 -5.20 6.90 -7.65
C ASN A 124 -3.89 6.26 -7.16
N LEU A 125 -3.00 7.07 -6.63
CA LEU A 125 -1.79 6.58 -5.99
C LEU A 125 -2.13 6.03 -4.60
N PHE A 126 -1.60 4.87 -4.27
CA PHE A 126 -1.83 4.19 -3.00
C PHE A 126 -0.73 4.52 -1.99
N ASN A 127 0.53 4.24 -2.36
CA ASN A 127 1.70 4.56 -1.54
C ASN A 127 2.94 4.79 -2.42
N ASN A 128 4.05 5.16 -1.77
CA ASN A 128 5.34 5.33 -2.42
C ASN A 128 6.49 4.92 -1.47
N GLY A 129 7.69 4.84 -2.02
CA GLY A 129 8.92 4.62 -1.26
C GLY A 129 10.15 4.97 -2.07
N VAL A 130 11.23 5.31 -1.37
CA VAL A 130 12.52 5.67 -1.97
C VAL A 130 13.65 4.90 -1.31
N SER A 131 14.66 4.45 -2.09
CA SER A 131 15.83 3.78 -1.56
C SER A 131 16.68 4.72 -0.70
N ALA A 132 17.36 4.18 0.30
CA ALA A 132 18.16 4.97 1.23
C ALA A 132 19.24 5.83 0.56
N ASP A 133 19.77 5.36 -0.59
CA ASP A 133 20.74 6.10 -1.41
C ASP A 133 20.10 7.15 -2.34
N GLY A 134 18.76 7.23 -2.36
CA GLY A 134 18.02 8.17 -3.20
C GLY A 134 18.05 7.86 -4.70
N ARG A 135 18.54 6.68 -5.10
CA ARG A 135 18.66 6.32 -6.51
C ARG A 135 17.39 5.71 -7.09
N PHE A 136 16.69 4.88 -6.32
CA PHE A 136 15.48 4.20 -6.78
C PHE A 136 14.27 4.65 -5.99
N ALA A 137 13.14 4.72 -6.67
CA ALA A 137 11.85 4.95 -6.04
C ALA A 137 10.79 4.01 -6.61
N ALA A 138 9.72 3.82 -5.87
CA ALA A 138 8.56 3.10 -6.32
C ALA A 138 7.28 3.83 -5.93
N CYS A 139 6.23 3.65 -6.71
CA CYS A 139 4.87 3.97 -6.27
C CYS A 139 3.92 2.87 -6.72
N GLN A 140 2.90 2.61 -5.92
CA GLN A 140 1.83 1.67 -6.21
C GLN A 140 0.52 2.43 -6.36
N THR A 141 -0.27 2.02 -7.37
CA THR A 141 -1.59 2.59 -7.62
C THR A 141 -2.68 1.73 -7.01
N ALA A 142 -3.81 2.34 -6.69
CA ALA A 142 -5.03 1.65 -6.30
C ALA A 142 -5.70 0.98 -7.50
N ASN A 143 -6.76 0.21 -7.23
CA ASN A 143 -7.55 -0.43 -8.27
C ASN A 143 -8.20 0.62 -9.18
N ALA A 144 -8.06 0.44 -10.50
CA ALA A 144 -8.69 1.27 -11.52
C ALA A 144 -8.92 0.45 -12.79
N PRO A 145 -9.91 0.84 -13.65
CA PRO A 145 -10.20 0.13 -14.90
C PRO A 145 -9.20 0.44 -16.02
N SER A 146 -8.08 1.07 -15.72
CA SER A 146 -7.00 1.40 -16.64
C SER A 146 -5.82 0.44 -16.53
N ALA A 147 -4.88 0.51 -17.47
CA ALA A 147 -3.62 -0.24 -17.40
C ALA A 147 -2.72 0.18 -16.22
N ASP A 148 -3.03 1.30 -15.59
CA ASP A 148 -2.34 1.77 -14.39
C ASP A 148 -2.98 1.23 -13.09
N GLY A 149 -4.11 0.50 -13.13
CA GLY A 149 -4.74 -0.07 -11.93
C GLY A 149 -3.90 -1.16 -11.28
N ASN A 150 -3.78 -1.14 -9.95
CA ASN A 150 -3.00 -2.11 -9.13
C ASN A 150 -1.53 -2.21 -9.52
N ARG A 151 -0.97 -1.18 -10.16
CA ARG A 151 0.38 -1.21 -10.73
C ARG A 151 1.41 -0.74 -9.71
N LEU A 152 2.47 -1.51 -9.51
CA LEU A 152 3.70 -1.06 -8.90
C LEU A 152 4.64 -0.60 -10.01
N THR A 153 5.15 0.63 -9.89
CA THR A 153 6.10 1.21 -10.85
C THR A 153 7.40 1.53 -10.14
N VAL A 154 8.52 1.12 -10.72
CA VAL A 154 9.87 1.35 -10.20
C VAL A 154 10.60 2.34 -11.10
N PHE A 155 11.25 3.32 -10.49
CA PHE A 155 12.00 4.39 -11.16
C PHE A 155 13.49 4.34 -10.81
N ASP A 156 14.35 4.64 -11.77
CA ASP A 156 15.75 5.03 -11.53
C ASP A 156 15.83 6.57 -11.59
N LEU A 157 15.98 7.20 -10.43
CA LEU A 157 15.97 8.65 -10.27
C LEU A 157 17.25 9.30 -10.82
N GLN A 158 18.36 8.56 -10.90
CA GLN A 158 19.59 9.06 -11.50
C GLN A 158 19.46 9.17 -13.03
N VAL A 159 18.73 8.24 -13.64
CA VAL A 159 18.46 8.25 -15.08
C VAL A 159 17.20 9.06 -15.42
N GLY A 160 16.34 9.31 -14.43
CA GLY A 160 15.12 10.09 -14.58
C GLY A 160 13.99 9.37 -15.32
N ARG A 161 13.86 8.05 -15.17
CA ARG A 161 12.82 7.27 -15.88
C ARG A 161 12.31 6.04 -15.13
N GLU A 162 11.15 5.57 -15.55
CA GLU A 162 10.61 4.25 -15.21
C GLU A 162 11.53 3.14 -15.74
N ILE A 163 11.82 2.14 -14.90
CA ILE A 163 12.64 0.97 -15.22
C ILE A 163 11.90 -0.35 -15.05
N GLY A 164 10.68 -0.32 -14.54
CA GLY A 164 9.79 -1.47 -14.42
C GLY A 164 8.41 -1.06 -13.95
N GLY A 165 7.41 -1.85 -14.34
CA GLY A 165 6.04 -1.64 -13.92
C GLY A 165 5.20 -2.88 -14.13
N PHE A 166 4.56 -3.37 -13.06
CA PHE A 166 3.83 -4.63 -13.02
C PHE A 166 2.72 -4.60 -11.96
N GLN A 167 1.82 -5.56 -12.01
CA GLN A 167 0.83 -5.79 -10.96
C GLN A 167 1.37 -6.87 -10.03
N PRO A 168 1.69 -6.55 -8.74
CA PRO A 168 2.17 -7.55 -7.81
C PRO A 168 1.08 -8.60 -7.52
N GLU A 169 1.39 -9.88 -7.72
CA GLU A 169 0.50 -10.99 -7.38
C GLU A 169 0.19 -11.03 -5.87
N SER A 170 1.14 -10.61 -5.06
CA SER A 170 1.00 -10.50 -3.60
C SER A 170 0.18 -9.27 -3.12
N GLY A 171 -0.37 -8.47 -4.05
CA GLY A 171 -1.27 -7.36 -3.74
C GLY A 171 -0.56 -6.05 -3.37
N TRP A 172 -1.24 -5.22 -2.57
CA TRP A 172 -0.76 -3.90 -2.17
C TRP A 172 0.18 -3.98 -0.97
N ALA A 173 1.40 -3.50 -1.14
CA ALA A 173 2.39 -3.43 -0.07
C ALA A 173 2.10 -2.25 0.87
N LYS A 174 2.53 -2.39 2.12
CA LYS A 174 2.57 -1.30 3.10
C LYS A 174 3.78 -0.40 2.89
N ASP A 175 4.94 -1.00 2.54
CA ASP A 175 6.23 -0.32 2.45
C ASP A 175 7.19 -1.11 1.54
N TYR A 176 8.35 -0.54 1.22
CA TYR A 176 9.31 -1.09 0.29
C TYR A 176 10.72 -1.07 0.86
N ALA A 177 11.50 -2.16 0.60
CA ALA A 177 12.94 -2.16 0.76
C ALA A 177 13.62 -2.42 -0.60
N PHE A 178 14.64 -1.63 -0.91
CA PHE A 178 15.34 -1.70 -2.19
C PHE A 178 16.69 -2.40 -2.04
N PHE A 179 17.02 -3.27 -2.99
CA PHE A 179 18.29 -3.99 -3.08
C PHE A 179 18.93 -3.69 -4.45
N PRO A 180 19.62 -2.54 -4.60
CA PRO A 180 20.15 -2.07 -5.88
C PRO A 180 21.09 -3.04 -6.56
N GLN A 181 21.96 -3.72 -5.79
CA GLN A 181 22.97 -4.63 -6.30
C GLN A 181 22.37 -5.84 -7.01
N THR A 182 21.23 -6.33 -6.52
CA THR A 182 20.50 -7.47 -7.11
C THR A 182 19.33 -7.05 -7.98
N ARG A 183 19.09 -5.71 -8.11
CA ARG A 183 17.95 -5.13 -8.82
C ARG A 183 16.62 -5.70 -8.33
N ARG A 184 16.44 -5.76 -6.99
CA ARG A 184 15.23 -6.28 -6.35
C ARG A 184 14.57 -5.20 -5.50
N ILE A 185 13.23 -5.32 -5.40
CA ILE A 185 12.39 -4.59 -4.47
C ILE A 185 11.65 -5.62 -3.60
N ARG A 186 11.73 -5.46 -2.29
CA ARG A 186 10.96 -6.22 -1.32
C ARG A 186 9.71 -5.44 -0.96
N LEU A 187 8.58 -6.08 -1.13
CA LEU A 187 7.29 -5.59 -0.70
C LEU A 187 7.04 -6.07 0.73
N LEU A 188 6.71 -5.13 1.62
CA LEU A 188 6.45 -5.36 3.04
C LEU A 188 4.96 -5.23 3.30
N TYR A 189 4.37 -6.13 4.10
CA TYR A 189 2.94 -6.20 4.37
C TYR A 189 2.60 -6.03 5.84
N HIS A 190 1.35 -5.65 6.17
CA HIS A 190 0.89 -5.43 7.54
C HIS A 190 0.91 -6.69 8.40
N ASP A 191 0.71 -7.85 7.79
CA ASP A 191 0.71 -9.17 8.44
C ASP A 191 2.10 -9.74 8.71
N GLY A 192 3.16 -8.97 8.40
CA GLY A 192 4.56 -9.37 8.53
C GLY A 192 5.11 -10.10 7.32
N GLY A 193 4.31 -10.32 6.28
CA GLY A 193 4.78 -10.83 4.99
C GLY A 193 5.82 -9.91 4.37
N ALA A 194 6.85 -10.51 3.72
CA ALA A 194 7.90 -9.77 3.04
C ALA A 194 8.42 -10.59 1.85
N PHE A 195 8.23 -10.06 0.62
CA PHE A 195 8.47 -10.83 -0.61
C PHE A 195 9.19 -10.00 -1.67
N ASP A 196 10.18 -10.62 -2.32
CA ASP A 196 11.03 -9.98 -3.31
C ASP A 196 10.47 -10.15 -4.73
N TYR A 197 10.48 -9.05 -5.46
CA TYR A 197 10.36 -8.99 -6.92
C TYR A 197 11.64 -8.44 -7.51
N ASP A 198 11.97 -8.81 -8.74
CA ASP A 198 12.95 -8.02 -9.48
C ASP A 198 12.32 -6.70 -9.96
N PHE A 199 13.13 -5.74 -10.40
CA PHE A 199 12.62 -4.45 -10.90
C PHE A 199 11.77 -4.58 -12.18
N GLY A 200 11.86 -5.70 -12.89
CA GLY A 200 11.03 -6.00 -14.06
C GLY A 200 9.67 -6.62 -13.72
N GLY A 201 9.49 -7.06 -12.48
CA GLY A 201 8.23 -7.65 -12.00
C GLY A 201 8.24 -9.17 -11.88
N ALA A 202 9.37 -9.85 -12.09
CA ALA A 202 9.45 -11.28 -11.81
C ALA A 202 9.34 -11.51 -10.29
N PHE A 203 8.39 -12.35 -9.89
CA PHE A 203 8.11 -12.65 -8.48
C PHE A 203 9.15 -13.68 -7.97
N VAL A 204 10.22 -13.19 -7.34
CA VAL A 204 11.35 -14.03 -6.89
C VAL A 204 10.93 -14.94 -5.75
N ASP A 205 10.17 -14.41 -4.78
CA ASP A 205 9.75 -15.11 -3.56
C ASP A 205 8.35 -15.75 -3.69
N ARG A 206 7.86 -16.05 -4.91
CA ARG A 206 6.51 -16.55 -5.12
C ARG A 206 6.17 -17.79 -4.28
N MET A 207 7.07 -18.77 -4.24
CA MET A 207 6.85 -19.99 -3.42
C MET A 207 6.82 -19.70 -1.93
N LYS A 208 7.65 -18.74 -1.47
CA LYS A 208 7.63 -18.29 -0.07
C LYS A 208 6.30 -17.59 0.27
N TRP A 209 5.78 -16.77 -0.65
CA TRP A 209 4.48 -16.12 -0.50
C TRP A 209 3.33 -17.15 -0.42
N LEU A 210 3.31 -18.14 -1.30
CA LEU A 210 2.31 -19.22 -1.27
C LEU A 210 2.34 -19.99 0.06
N ALA A 211 3.53 -20.38 0.51
CA ALA A 211 3.68 -21.09 1.79
C ALA A 211 3.25 -20.22 2.99
N PHE A 212 3.64 -18.95 3.00
CA PHE A 212 3.21 -17.99 4.03
C PHE A 212 1.70 -17.80 4.04
N GLY A 213 1.08 -17.58 2.88
CA GLY A 213 -0.37 -17.39 2.74
C GLY A 213 -1.16 -18.61 3.22
N LEU A 214 -0.70 -19.83 2.94
CA LEU A 214 -1.33 -21.04 3.50
C LEU A 214 -1.28 -21.06 5.03
N THR A 215 -0.14 -20.72 5.66
CA THR A 215 -0.06 -20.66 7.13
C THR A 215 -0.96 -19.58 7.72
N GLN A 216 -1.21 -18.51 6.98
CA GLN A 216 -2.10 -17.41 7.39
C GLN A 216 -3.57 -17.67 7.03
N GLY A 217 -3.91 -18.73 6.31
CA GLY A 217 -5.27 -18.94 5.80
C GLY A 217 -5.70 -17.81 4.84
N ASP A 218 -4.77 -17.36 3.98
CA ASP A 218 -5.08 -16.32 3.01
C ASP A 218 -5.96 -16.88 1.89
N ILE A 219 -7.17 -16.36 1.77
CA ILE A 219 -8.15 -16.84 0.78
C ILE A 219 -7.66 -16.67 -0.67
N PHE A 220 -6.89 -15.58 -0.96
CA PHE A 220 -6.36 -15.37 -2.31
C PHE A 220 -5.33 -16.42 -2.67
N VAL A 221 -4.46 -16.79 -1.73
CA VAL A 221 -3.48 -17.86 -1.93
C VAL A 221 -4.17 -19.23 -2.10
N ILE A 222 -5.16 -19.53 -1.26
CA ILE A 222 -5.95 -20.76 -1.36
C ILE A 222 -6.61 -20.87 -2.74
N GLU A 223 -7.30 -19.81 -3.17
CA GLU A 223 -7.98 -19.79 -4.48
C GLU A 223 -7.00 -19.80 -5.66
N THR A 224 -5.86 -19.11 -5.55
CA THR A 224 -4.81 -19.13 -6.57
C THR A 224 -4.29 -20.55 -6.81
N LEU A 225 -3.93 -21.27 -5.74
CA LEU A 225 -3.44 -22.65 -5.85
C LEU A 225 -4.47 -23.60 -6.47
N ILE A 226 -5.75 -23.48 -6.09
CA ILE A 226 -6.83 -24.28 -6.68
C ILE A 226 -7.05 -23.91 -8.15
N ALA A 227 -7.00 -22.62 -8.50
CA ALA A 227 -7.21 -22.15 -9.86
C ALA A 227 -6.08 -22.59 -10.82
N GLU A 228 -4.83 -22.60 -10.38
CA GLU A 228 -3.68 -23.12 -11.16
C GLU A 228 -3.83 -24.59 -11.54
N MET A 229 -4.56 -25.36 -10.73
CA MET A 229 -4.92 -26.76 -11.02
C MET A 229 -6.27 -26.89 -11.75
N ASN A 230 -6.78 -25.80 -12.35
CA ASN A 230 -8.08 -25.77 -13.03
C ASN A 230 -9.24 -26.26 -12.15
N GLY A 231 -9.19 -25.96 -10.85
CA GLY A 231 -10.18 -26.38 -9.88
C GLY A 231 -10.13 -27.86 -9.48
N LYS A 232 -9.03 -28.54 -9.78
CA LYS A 232 -8.80 -29.98 -9.50
C LYS A 232 -7.40 -30.14 -8.88
N PRO A 233 -7.21 -29.76 -7.61
CA PRO A 233 -5.91 -29.94 -6.94
C PRO A 233 -5.57 -31.44 -6.86
N SER A 234 -4.26 -31.75 -6.86
CA SER A 234 -3.84 -33.13 -6.54
C SER A 234 -4.16 -33.42 -5.06
N PRO A 235 -4.25 -34.72 -4.68
CA PRO A 235 -4.46 -35.08 -3.26
C PRO A 235 -3.41 -34.45 -2.34
N GLU A 236 -2.13 -34.42 -2.74
CA GLU A 236 -1.04 -33.85 -1.95
C GLU A 236 -1.19 -32.34 -1.76
N LEU A 237 -1.63 -31.62 -2.80
CA LEU A 237 -1.89 -30.19 -2.72
C LEU A 237 -3.16 -29.91 -1.90
N ALA A 238 -4.20 -30.74 -2.06
CA ALA A 238 -5.44 -30.63 -1.29
C ALA A 238 -5.18 -30.78 0.21
N ASP A 239 -4.35 -31.77 0.59
CA ASP A 239 -3.93 -31.99 1.98
C ASP A 239 -3.18 -30.79 2.58
N GLN A 240 -2.38 -30.07 1.77
CA GLN A 240 -1.72 -28.84 2.19
C GLN A 240 -2.66 -27.64 2.33
N ILE A 241 -3.68 -27.55 1.46
CA ILE A 241 -4.63 -26.42 1.45
C ILE A 241 -5.70 -26.59 2.55
N LEU A 242 -6.12 -27.80 2.87
CA LEU A 242 -7.25 -28.08 3.76
C LEU A 242 -7.08 -27.41 5.14
N PRO A 243 -5.94 -27.51 5.84
CA PRO A 243 -5.72 -26.79 7.10
C PRO A 243 -5.80 -25.27 6.98
N ALA A 244 -5.35 -24.71 5.84
CA ALA A 244 -5.42 -23.29 5.60
C ALA A 244 -6.88 -22.79 5.50
N THR A 245 -7.78 -23.63 4.95
CA THR A 245 -9.22 -23.29 4.92
C THR A 245 -9.82 -23.26 6.33
N ASP A 246 -9.36 -24.12 7.26
CA ASP A 246 -9.81 -24.10 8.66
C ASP A 246 -9.34 -22.84 9.38
N VAL A 247 -8.08 -22.45 9.19
CA VAL A 247 -7.54 -21.19 9.71
C VAL A 247 -8.33 -20.00 9.19
N ALA A 248 -8.60 -19.96 7.87
CA ALA A 248 -9.36 -18.88 7.24
C ALA A 248 -10.79 -18.80 7.78
N LEU A 249 -11.52 -19.92 7.85
CA LEU A 249 -12.87 -19.99 8.38
C LEU A 249 -12.95 -19.54 9.84
N GLY A 250 -11.94 -19.90 10.65
CA GLY A 250 -11.85 -19.48 12.06
C GLY A 250 -11.64 -17.99 12.28
N LYS A 251 -11.14 -17.27 11.27
CA LYS A 251 -10.94 -15.81 11.32
C LYS A 251 -12.18 -14.99 10.92
N LEU A 252 -13.19 -15.63 10.31
CA LEU A 252 -14.35 -14.92 9.77
C LEU A 252 -15.34 -14.53 10.87
N GLY A 253 -15.86 -13.31 10.77
CA GLY A 253 -16.98 -12.81 11.55
C GLY A 253 -18.32 -13.37 11.07
N SER A 254 -19.38 -13.11 11.85
CA SER A 254 -20.75 -13.57 11.56
C SER A 254 -21.42 -12.91 10.36
N ARG A 255 -20.80 -11.89 9.75
CA ARG A 255 -21.33 -11.14 8.60
C ARG A 255 -20.56 -11.41 7.29
N ASP A 256 -19.64 -12.36 7.29
CA ASP A 256 -18.75 -12.64 6.15
C ASP A 256 -19.26 -13.80 5.29
N ASP A 257 -20.58 -13.90 5.09
CA ASP A 257 -21.24 -15.04 4.41
C ASP A 257 -20.68 -15.33 3.02
N LEU A 258 -20.41 -14.29 2.20
CA LEU A 258 -19.87 -14.48 0.85
C LEU A 258 -18.43 -15.04 0.91
N THR A 259 -17.61 -14.56 1.82
CA THR A 259 -16.24 -15.07 2.01
C THR A 259 -16.29 -16.50 2.56
N ARG A 260 -17.18 -16.77 3.51
CA ARG A 260 -17.42 -18.11 4.06
C ARG A 260 -17.85 -19.08 2.96
N ALA A 261 -18.79 -18.70 2.10
CA ALA A 261 -19.22 -19.52 0.97
C ALA A 261 -18.06 -19.88 0.03
N ARG A 262 -17.19 -18.90 -0.29
CA ARG A 262 -15.99 -19.13 -1.12
C ARG A 262 -14.99 -20.07 -0.47
N LEU A 263 -14.74 -19.95 0.84
CA LEU A 263 -13.86 -20.85 1.58
C LEU A 263 -14.43 -22.25 1.67
N LEU A 264 -15.73 -22.39 1.92
CA LEU A 264 -16.41 -23.71 1.93
C LEU A 264 -16.36 -24.37 0.55
N ARG A 265 -16.52 -23.60 -0.54
CA ARG A 265 -16.26 -24.10 -1.89
C ARG A 265 -14.84 -24.65 -2.04
N SER A 266 -13.84 -23.89 -1.60
CA SER A 266 -12.43 -24.27 -1.68
C SER A 266 -12.14 -25.52 -0.84
N ARG A 267 -12.68 -25.58 0.39
CA ARG A 267 -12.62 -26.75 1.29
C ARG A 267 -13.24 -27.95 0.64
N GLY A 268 -14.48 -27.87 0.15
CA GLY A 268 -15.17 -28.98 -0.52
C GLY A 268 -14.40 -29.46 -1.76
N THR A 269 -13.71 -28.54 -2.48
CA THR A 269 -12.84 -28.91 -3.62
C THR A 269 -11.65 -29.75 -3.18
N CYS A 270 -11.02 -29.43 -2.05
CA CYS A 270 -9.92 -30.22 -1.50
C CYS A 270 -10.42 -31.60 -0.99
N LEU A 271 -11.52 -31.64 -0.26
CA LEU A 271 -12.13 -32.89 0.24
C LEU A 271 -12.54 -33.84 -0.90
N GLU A 272 -13.07 -33.29 -2.01
CA GLU A 272 -13.37 -34.07 -3.22
C GLU A 272 -12.11 -34.68 -3.83
N ALA A 273 -10.99 -33.93 -3.86
CA ALA A 273 -9.70 -34.44 -4.34
C ALA A 273 -9.12 -35.55 -3.43
N LEU A 274 -9.45 -35.53 -2.14
CA LEU A 274 -9.07 -36.55 -1.15
C LEU A 274 -10.07 -37.73 -1.11
N ALA A 275 -11.08 -37.76 -1.98
CA ALA A 275 -12.16 -38.73 -2.03
C ALA A 275 -13.06 -38.75 -0.75
N GLU A 276 -13.03 -37.70 0.05
CA GLU A 276 -13.92 -37.47 1.20
C GLU A 276 -15.25 -36.86 0.71
N LEU A 277 -16.02 -37.66 -0.06
CA LEU A 277 -17.12 -37.13 -0.89
C LEU A 277 -18.32 -36.65 -0.07
N ARG A 278 -18.58 -37.22 1.11
CA ARG A 278 -19.70 -36.81 1.99
C ARG A 278 -19.41 -35.45 2.62
N GLU A 279 -18.20 -35.27 3.11
CA GLU A 279 -17.72 -34.03 3.70
C GLU A 279 -17.63 -32.92 2.64
N ALA A 280 -17.19 -33.25 1.42
CA ALA A 280 -17.19 -32.34 0.29
C ALA A 280 -18.62 -31.86 -0.04
N LEU A 281 -19.60 -32.78 -0.10
CA LEU A 281 -21.00 -32.43 -0.36
C LEU A 281 -21.55 -31.52 0.75
N ALA A 282 -21.27 -31.80 2.02
CA ALA A 282 -21.70 -30.96 3.15
C ALA A 282 -21.17 -29.53 3.01
N CYS A 283 -19.87 -29.37 2.66
CA CYS A 283 -19.28 -28.07 2.41
C CYS A 283 -19.95 -27.33 1.22
N TYR A 284 -20.26 -28.03 0.14
CA TYR A 284 -20.92 -27.42 -1.02
C TYR A 284 -22.37 -27.03 -0.71
N ASP A 285 -23.11 -27.82 0.07
CA ASP A 285 -24.47 -27.50 0.45
C ASP A 285 -24.53 -26.28 1.37
N GLU A 286 -23.62 -26.20 2.34
CA GLU A 286 -23.48 -24.99 3.18
C GLU A 286 -23.07 -23.78 2.35
N ALA A 287 -22.09 -23.90 1.45
CA ALA A 287 -21.68 -22.81 0.55
C ALA A 287 -22.83 -22.30 -0.29
N LEU A 288 -23.67 -23.19 -0.85
CA LEU A 288 -24.84 -22.82 -1.65
C LEU A 288 -25.96 -22.20 -0.83
N SER A 289 -26.08 -22.56 0.46
CA SER A 289 -27.05 -21.92 1.37
C SER A 289 -26.68 -20.45 1.68
N LEU A 290 -25.39 -20.17 1.77
CA LEU A 290 -24.86 -18.80 2.03
C LEU A 290 -24.81 -17.95 0.75
N ASP A 291 -24.37 -18.53 -0.37
CA ASP A 291 -24.34 -17.89 -1.67
C ASP A 291 -24.75 -18.86 -2.80
N PRO A 292 -26.01 -18.80 -3.29
CA PRO A 292 -26.45 -19.63 -4.41
C PRO A 292 -25.65 -19.45 -5.71
N LYS A 293 -24.85 -18.37 -5.81
CA LYS A 293 -24.01 -18.05 -6.96
C LYS A 293 -22.53 -18.44 -6.79
N VAL A 294 -22.17 -19.13 -5.71
CA VAL A 294 -20.76 -19.50 -5.41
C VAL A 294 -20.13 -20.47 -6.44
N GLY A 295 -20.94 -21.05 -7.33
CA GLY A 295 -20.44 -21.74 -8.53
C GLY A 295 -20.19 -23.25 -8.35
N VAL A 296 -20.71 -23.91 -7.30
CA VAL A 296 -20.52 -25.36 -7.04
C VAL A 296 -21.75 -26.23 -7.23
N LYS A 297 -22.88 -25.68 -7.68
CA LYS A 297 -24.14 -26.42 -7.79
C LYS A 297 -24.01 -27.72 -8.60
N ARG A 298 -23.35 -27.68 -9.78
CA ARG A 298 -23.18 -28.87 -10.64
C ARG A 298 -22.34 -29.96 -9.93
N ARG A 299 -21.33 -29.58 -9.16
CA ARG A 299 -20.49 -30.53 -8.38
C ARG A 299 -21.30 -31.16 -7.25
N ALA A 300 -22.02 -30.36 -6.47
CA ALA A 300 -22.92 -30.86 -5.42
C ALA A 300 -23.96 -31.82 -5.99
N ASP A 301 -24.62 -31.49 -7.11
CA ASP A 301 -25.61 -32.33 -7.78
C ASP A 301 -24.98 -33.66 -8.30
N ALA A 302 -23.74 -33.66 -8.72
CA ALA A 302 -23.03 -34.88 -9.11
C ALA A 302 -22.70 -35.77 -7.90
N LEU A 303 -22.21 -35.16 -6.79
CA LEU A 303 -21.90 -35.92 -5.57
C LEU A 303 -23.13 -36.54 -4.94
N ARG A 304 -24.29 -35.87 -4.92
CA ARG A 304 -25.59 -36.45 -4.40
C ARG A 304 -26.02 -37.74 -5.09
N LYS A 305 -25.47 -38.05 -6.28
CA LYS A 305 -25.81 -39.29 -7.01
C LYS A 305 -24.92 -40.47 -6.63
N VAL A 306 -23.81 -40.21 -5.93
CA VAL A 306 -22.78 -41.22 -5.63
C VAL A 306 -22.49 -41.38 -4.14
N VAL A 307 -23.01 -40.49 -3.31
CA VAL A 307 -22.97 -40.56 -1.84
C VAL A 307 -24.35 -40.83 -1.29
#